data_6c0b205e1529bc85a9900b3ff87a12ee
#
_entry.id   6c0b205e1529bc85a9900b3ff87a12ee
#
_cell.length_a   1.000
_cell.length_b   1.000
_cell.length_c   1.000
_cell.angle_alpha   90.00
_cell.angle_beta   90.00
_cell.angle_gamma   90.00
#
_symmetry.space_group_name_H-M   'P 1'
#
loop_
_entity.id
_entity.type
_entity.pdbx_description
1 polymer ?
#
loop_
_entity_poly.entity_id
_entity_poly.type
_entity_poly.pdbx_seq_one_letter_code
_entity_poly.pdbx_strand_id
1 'polypeptide(L)' 'MSNDTEFELEYWQDRVDALAVTNQALQEERDRYMDAADSLAKELDALKATMKQAESVISRLRNHISQGVEL' A
#
# COMPACT_ATOMS: atom_id res chain seq x y z
N MET A 1 29.01 43.30 -10.81
CA MET A 1 28.91 41.99 -11.49
C MET A 1 29.09 40.83 -10.56
N SER A 2 30.05 40.84 -9.64
CA SER A 2 30.20 39.73 -8.69
C SER A 2 29.01 39.55 -7.76
N ASN A 3 28.30 40.63 -7.42
CA ASN A 3 27.09 40.57 -6.58
C ASN A 3 25.93 39.84 -7.27
N ASP A 4 25.79 40.02 -8.58
CA ASP A 4 24.76 39.36 -9.34
C ASP A 4 25.02 37.86 -9.43
N THR A 5 26.26 37.45 -9.59
CA THR A 5 26.67 36.05 -9.65
C THR A 5 26.44 35.37 -8.31
N GLU A 6 26.83 36.03 -7.22
CA GLU A 6 26.60 35.51 -5.87
C GLU A 6 25.13 35.36 -5.56
N PHE A 7 24.32 36.35 -5.96
CA PHE A 7 22.87 36.29 -5.79
C PHE A 7 22.27 35.12 -6.56
N GLU A 8 22.72 34.91 -7.80
CA GLU A 8 22.25 33.79 -8.61
C GLU A 8 22.62 32.44 -8.00
N LEU A 9 23.84 32.32 -7.48
CA LEU A 9 24.28 31.09 -6.83
C LEU A 9 23.45 30.77 -5.59
N GLU A 10 23.17 31.77 -4.77
CA GLU A 10 22.33 31.60 -3.58
C GLU A 10 20.91 31.20 -3.96
N TYR A 11 20.35 31.85 -4.99
CA TYR A 11 19.01 31.54 -5.49
C TYR A 11 18.91 30.09 -5.93
N TRP A 12 19.86 29.63 -6.74
CA TRP A 12 19.86 28.26 -7.24
C TRP A 12 20.13 27.25 -6.14
N GLN A 13 20.99 27.59 -5.20
CA GLN A 13 21.26 26.72 -4.07
C GLN A 13 20.03 26.55 -3.19
N ASP A 14 19.30 27.64 -2.93
CA ASP A 14 18.04 27.58 -2.18
C ASP A 14 17.01 26.72 -2.90
N ARG A 15 16.95 26.83 -4.23
CA ARG A 15 16.03 26.00 -5.00
C ARG A 15 16.40 24.53 -4.97
N VAL A 16 17.68 24.24 -5.07
CA VAL A 16 18.17 22.86 -4.98
C VAL A 16 17.85 22.27 -3.61
N ASP A 17 18.08 23.03 -2.56
CA ASP A 17 17.78 22.59 -1.20
C ASP A 17 16.27 22.36 -1.02
N ALA A 18 15.44 23.25 -1.53
CA ALA A 18 13.99 23.11 -1.46
C ALA A 18 13.53 21.89 -2.21
N LEU A 19 14.09 21.63 -3.40
CA LEU A 19 13.76 20.45 -4.20
C LEU A 19 14.21 19.16 -3.51
N ALA A 20 15.36 19.18 -2.86
CA ALA A 20 15.86 18.03 -2.12
C ALA A 20 14.91 17.66 -0.97
N VAL A 21 14.45 18.67 -0.22
CA VAL A 21 13.49 18.48 0.87
C VAL A 21 12.16 17.92 0.32
N THR A 22 11.67 18.51 -0.77
CA THR A 22 10.44 18.05 -1.41
C THR A 22 10.57 16.61 -1.90
N ASN A 23 11.69 16.28 -2.55
CA ASN A 23 11.93 14.92 -3.02
C ASN A 23 11.99 13.92 -1.88
N GLN A 24 12.61 14.27 -0.78
CA GLN A 24 12.66 13.40 0.39
C GLN A 24 11.26 13.17 0.96
N ALA A 25 10.47 14.22 1.07
CA ALA A 25 9.09 14.12 1.56
C ALA A 25 8.24 13.23 0.64
N LEU A 26 8.41 13.37 -0.68
CA LEU A 26 7.70 12.55 -1.66
C LEU A 26 8.12 11.09 -1.58
N GLN A 27 9.40 10.82 -1.39
CA GLN A 27 9.88 9.45 -1.21
C GLN A 27 9.32 8.80 0.04
N GLU A 28 9.28 9.53 1.15
CA GLU A 28 8.69 9.04 2.40
C GLU A 28 7.20 8.75 2.24
N GLU A 29 6.49 9.63 1.55
CA GLU A 29 5.08 9.44 1.27
C GLU A 29 4.87 8.22 0.37
N ARG A 30 5.67 8.07 -0.68
CA ARG A 30 5.63 6.90 -1.56
C ARG A 30 5.85 5.62 -0.76
N ASP A 31 6.84 5.60 0.11
CA ASP A 31 7.17 4.41 0.90
C ASP A 31 6.00 4.04 1.82
N ARG A 32 5.35 5.04 2.42
CA ARG A 32 4.16 4.81 3.24
C ARG A 32 3.01 4.20 2.43
N TYR A 33 2.78 4.69 1.22
CA TYR A 33 1.75 4.13 0.34
C TYR A 33 2.09 2.72 -0.08
N MET A 34 3.35 2.44 -0.37
CA MET A 34 3.78 1.09 -0.74
C MET A 34 3.60 0.11 0.43
N ASP A 35 3.95 0.52 1.63
CA ASP A 35 3.76 -0.30 2.82
C ASP A 35 2.27 -0.56 3.07
N ALA A 36 1.44 0.46 2.91
CA ALA A 36 -0.01 0.31 3.04
C ALA A 36 -0.57 -0.64 1.98
N ALA A 37 -0.10 -0.53 0.74
CA ALA A 37 -0.52 -1.42 -0.35
C ALA A 37 -0.12 -2.87 -0.06
N ASP A 38 1.09 -3.10 0.45
CA ASP A 38 1.55 -4.44 0.83
C ASP A 38 0.70 -5.02 1.95
N SER A 39 0.37 -4.22 2.95
CA SER A 39 -0.49 -4.63 4.06
C SER A 39 -1.88 -5.02 3.56
N LEU A 40 -2.45 -4.20 2.67
CA LEU A 40 -3.75 -4.48 2.08
C LEU A 40 -3.74 -5.75 1.24
N ALA A 41 -2.68 -6.00 0.49
CA ALA A 41 -2.53 -7.21 -0.29
C ALA A 41 -2.52 -8.45 0.61
N LYS A 42 -1.81 -8.39 1.73
CA LYS A 42 -1.77 -9.47 2.70
C LYS A 42 -3.14 -9.72 3.34
N GLU A 43 -3.84 -8.65 3.69
CA GLU A 43 -5.20 -8.76 4.23
C GLU A 43 -6.15 -9.38 3.22
N LEU A 44 -6.03 -8.98 1.96
CA LEU A 44 -6.85 -9.52 0.89
C LEU A 44 -6.61 -11.02 0.71
N ASP A 45 -5.37 -11.45 0.72
CA ASP A 45 -5.01 -12.87 0.62
C ASP A 45 -5.57 -13.67 1.80
N ALA A 46 -5.48 -13.10 3.00
CA ALA A 46 -6.03 -13.74 4.20
C ALA A 46 -7.55 -13.87 4.11
N LEU A 47 -8.23 -12.84 3.62
CA LEU A 47 -9.68 -12.87 3.41
C LEU A 47 -10.08 -13.92 2.38
N LYS A 48 -9.34 -14.01 1.28
CA LYS A 48 -9.59 -15.02 0.24
C LYS A 48 -9.45 -16.43 0.81
N ALA A 49 -8.43 -16.66 1.65
CA ALA A 49 -8.25 -17.95 2.29
C ALA A 49 -9.42 -18.28 3.24
N THR A 50 -9.87 -17.29 4.01
CA THR A 50 -11.02 -17.44 4.90
C THR A 50 -12.29 -17.75 4.12
N MET A 51 -12.50 -17.08 2.99
CA MET A 51 -13.65 -17.35 2.12
C MET A 51 -13.63 -18.77 1.57
N LYS A 52 -12.48 -19.26 1.15
CA LYS A 52 -12.34 -20.65 0.68
C LYS A 52 -12.69 -21.63 1.77
N GLN A 53 -12.24 -21.39 3.00
CA GLN A 53 -12.57 -22.23 4.13
C GLN A 53 -14.07 -22.21 4.39
N ALA A 54 -14.68 -21.03 4.36
CA ALA A 54 -16.13 -20.90 4.55
C ALA A 54 -16.91 -21.65 3.47
N GLU A 55 -16.48 -21.55 2.22
CA GLU A 55 -17.11 -22.29 1.11
C GLU A 55 -17.01 -23.80 1.30
N SER A 56 -15.86 -24.29 1.77
CA SER A 56 -15.67 -25.70 2.08
C SER A 56 -16.61 -26.15 3.19
N VAL A 57 -16.75 -25.36 4.25
CA VAL A 57 -17.66 -25.68 5.36
C VAL A 57 -19.10 -25.69 4.87
N ILE A 58 -19.50 -24.71 4.08
CA ILE A 58 -20.85 -24.63 3.52
C ILE A 58 -21.14 -25.87 2.66
N SER A 59 -20.21 -26.26 1.81
CA SER A 59 -20.38 -27.45 0.96
C SER A 59 -20.54 -28.72 1.80
N ARG A 60 -19.73 -28.86 2.84
CA ARG A 60 -19.85 -30.00 3.75
C ARG A 60 -21.17 -30.02 4.49
N LEU A 61 -21.61 -28.86 4.96
CA LEU A 61 -22.91 -28.74 5.64
C LEU A 61 -24.07 -29.08 4.70
N ARG A 62 -24.04 -28.60 3.46
CA ARG A 62 -25.05 -28.92 2.47
C ARG A 62 -25.11 -30.40 2.20
N ASN A 63 -23.98 -31.05 2.03
CA ASN A 63 -23.92 -32.48 1.82
C ASN A 63 -24.46 -33.24 3.03
N HIS A 64 -24.08 -32.79 4.22
CA HIS A 64 -24.55 -33.41 5.48
C HIS A 64 -26.07 -33.27 5.63
N ILE A 65 -26.61 -32.09 5.34
CA ILE A 65 -28.05 -31.85 5.39
C ILE A 65 -28.77 -32.70 4.38
N SER A 66 -28.27 -32.83 3.16
CA SER A 66 -28.84 -33.67 2.13
C SER A 66 -28.90 -35.13 2.56
N GLN A 67 -27.83 -35.62 3.16
CA GLN A 67 -27.77 -36.97 3.68
C GLN A 67 -28.72 -37.17 4.86
N GLY A 68 -28.78 -36.15 5.74
CA GLY A 68 -29.69 -36.19 6.89
C GLY A 68 -31.15 -36.20 6.53
N VAL A 69 -31.52 -35.55 5.44
CA VAL A 69 -32.90 -35.50 4.95
C VAL A 69 -33.38 -36.88 4.47
N GLU A 70 -32.48 -37.71 4.00
CA GLU A 70 -32.80 -39.06 3.53
C GLU A 70 -33.09 -40.02 4.69
N LEU A 71 -32.76 -39.63 5.88
CA LEU A 71 -33.08 -40.43 7.07
C LEU A 71 -34.49 -40.22 7.50
#